data_5a7c9e6acd1ab7a487f055e8aec747a2
#
_entry.id   5a7c9e6acd1ab7a487f055e8aec747a2
#
_cell.length_a   1.000
_cell.length_b   1.000
_cell.length_c   1.000
_cell.angle_alpha   90.00
_cell.angle_beta   90.00
_cell.angle_gamma   90.00
#
_symmetry.space_group_name_H-M   'P 1'
#
loop_
_entity.id
_entity.type
_entity.pdbx_description
1 polymer ?
#
loop_
_entity_poly.entity_id
_entity_poly.type
_entity_poly.pdbx_seq_one_letter_code
_entity_poly.pdbx_strand_id
1 'polypeptide(L)'
;HRILWLLEEIEQPYEIVHYTRDEKTNLAPPELKLVHPLGKSPMLEIDGTLIAESAAITEVLCNRFAPEMIPDRDSAAYFQHLELMHFAEGSAMTPILLNLYVSRLGDAGAPLHPRITSELDNHYSYMNSLVRPSGHFVQDRLSAADIMLSFPAEIAIHQGRANDYPALKGFVEMIHARPAYIRATEKGGAK
;
A
#
# COMPACT_ATOMS: atom_id res chain seq x y z
N HIS A 1 2.89 -0.75 7.12
CA HIS A 1 4.06 -1.47 6.59
C HIS A 1 4.74 -0.72 5.45
N ARG A 2 4.01 -0.29 4.39
CA ARG A 2 4.57 0.37 3.19
C ARG A 2 5.61 1.46 3.50
N ILE A 3 5.31 2.35 4.46
CA ILE A 3 6.21 3.45 4.80
C ILE A 3 7.48 2.95 5.51
N LEU A 4 7.37 1.96 6.39
CA LEU A 4 8.53 1.35 7.02
C LEU A 4 9.41 0.65 5.97
N TRP A 5 8.80 -0.08 5.04
CA TRP A 5 9.54 -0.70 3.95
C TRP A 5 10.25 0.33 3.08
N LEU A 6 9.57 1.42 2.70
CA LEU A 6 10.20 2.49 1.95
C LEU A 6 11.40 3.08 2.70
N LEU A 7 11.26 3.38 3.99
CA LEU A 7 12.35 3.93 4.82
C LEU A 7 13.56 2.98 4.86
N GLU A 8 13.32 1.66 4.94
CA GLU A 8 14.37 0.64 4.87
C GLU A 8 15.02 0.54 3.49
N GLU A 9 14.27 0.74 2.39
CA GLU A 9 14.81 0.73 1.02
C GLU A 9 15.72 1.94 0.75
N ILE A 10 15.33 3.10 1.25
CA ILE A 10 16.09 4.34 1.05
C ILE A 10 17.14 4.58 2.16
N GLU A 11 17.29 3.63 3.08
CA GLU A 11 18.27 3.63 4.18
C GLU A 11 18.24 4.92 5.03
N GLN A 12 17.07 5.52 5.18
CA GLN A 12 16.92 6.69 6.03
C GLN A 12 16.75 6.28 7.49
N PRO A 13 17.46 6.93 8.45
CA PRO A 13 17.24 6.72 9.87
C PRO A 13 15.84 7.24 10.26
N TYR A 14 15.14 6.49 11.10
CA TYR A 14 13.82 6.86 11.62
C TYR A 14 13.56 6.26 12.98
N GLU A 15 12.62 6.86 13.69
CA GLU A 15 12.06 6.35 14.94
C GLU A 15 10.61 5.94 14.74
N ILE A 16 10.18 4.85 15.40
CA ILE A 16 8.79 4.38 15.35
C ILE A 16 8.11 4.73 16.67
N VAL A 17 7.04 5.51 16.59
CA VAL A 17 6.13 5.71 17.71
C VAL A 17 4.97 4.73 17.57
N HIS A 18 4.93 3.74 18.45
CA HIS A 18 3.93 2.69 18.42
C HIS A 18 2.64 3.10 19.12
N TYR A 19 1.51 2.87 18.44
CA TYR A 19 0.17 3.02 18.97
C TYR A 19 -0.55 1.69 18.92
N THR A 20 -0.85 1.11 20.09
CA THR A 20 -1.53 -0.19 20.17
C THR A 20 -3.02 -0.02 19.90
N ARG A 21 -3.57 -0.86 19.03
CA ARG A 21 -5.01 -0.90 18.75
C ARG A 21 -5.75 -1.49 19.94
N ASP A 22 -6.99 -1.05 20.14
CA ASP A 22 -7.90 -1.66 21.08
C ASP A 22 -8.19 -3.12 20.67
N GLU A 23 -8.00 -4.06 21.58
CA GLU A 23 -8.09 -5.51 21.29
C GLU A 23 -9.50 -5.97 20.87
N LYS A 24 -10.55 -5.26 21.34
CA LYS A 24 -11.95 -5.64 21.06
C LYS A 24 -12.48 -5.01 19.78
N THR A 25 -12.18 -3.73 19.58
CA THR A 25 -12.73 -2.95 18.46
C THR A 25 -11.79 -2.88 17.28
N ASN A 26 -10.50 -3.19 17.49
CA ASN A 26 -9.42 -3.00 16.51
C ASN A 26 -9.26 -1.56 16.03
N LEU A 27 -9.77 -0.59 16.80
CA LEU A 27 -9.62 0.82 16.52
C LEU A 27 -8.30 1.38 17.05
N ALA A 28 -7.83 2.44 16.43
CA ALA A 28 -6.67 3.19 16.93
C ALA A 28 -7.01 3.83 18.29
N PRO A 29 -6.02 3.97 19.20
CA PRO A 29 -6.24 4.58 20.49
C PRO A 29 -6.59 6.08 20.34
N PRO A 30 -7.36 6.65 21.30
CA PRO A 30 -7.78 8.05 21.24
C PRO A 30 -6.62 9.07 21.16
N GLU A 31 -5.48 8.71 21.73
CA GLU A 31 -4.26 9.53 21.76
C GLU A 31 -3.75 9.84 20.35
N LEU A 32 -4.00 8.97 19.39
CA LEU A 32 -3.61 9.18 17.99
C LEU A 32 -4.33 10.42 17.39
N LYS A 33 -5.52 10.77 17.90
CA LYS A 33 -6.25 11.99 17.50
C LYS A 33 -5.62 13.28 18.05
N LEU A 34 -4.79 13.18 19.09
CA LEU A 34 -4.02 14.32 19.57
C LEU A 34 -2.86 14.66 18.65
N VAL A 35 -2.36 13.64 17.92
CA VAL A 35 -1.29 13.81 16.93
C VAL A 35 -1.86 14.34 15.61
N HIS A 36 -2.95 13.75 15.12
CA HIS A 36 -3.61 14.16 13.88
C HIS A 36 -5.13 13.99 14.00
N PRO A 37 -5.96 14.96 13.55
CA PRO A 37 -7.43 14.94 13.73
C PRO A 37 -8.12 13.66 13.23
N LEU A 38 -7.61 13.03 12.17
CA LEU A 38 -8.16 11.77 11.66
C LEU A 38 -7.87 10.56 12.55
N GLY A 39 -6.84 10.61 13.41
CA GLY A 39 -6.43 9.48 14.24
C GLY A 39 -6.14 8.21 13.42
N LYS A 40 -5.46 8.37 12.29
CA LYS A 40 -5.10 7.28 11.37
C LYS A 40 -3.60 7.17 11.21
N SER A 41 -3.10 5.97 10.94
CA SER A 41 -1.72 5.70 10.56
C SER A 41 -1.66 5.16 9.13
N PRO A 42 -0.55 5.35 8.41
CA PRO A 42 0.69 5.97 8.88
C PRO A 42 0.63 7.48 8.97
N MET A 43 1.51 8.04 9.82
CA MET A 43 1.85 9.45 9.86
C MET A 43 3.37 9.55 9.87
N LEU A 44 3.91 10.57 9.23
CA LEU A 44 5.33 10.90 9.23
C LEU A 44 5.51 12.32 9.77
N GLU A 45 6.37 12.49 10.76
CA GLU A 45 6.91 13.78 11.13
C GLU A 45 8.30 13.96 10.51
N ILE A 46 8.48 15.03 9.76
CA ILE A 46 9.75 15.37 9.12
C ILE A 46 9.97 16.86 9.18
N ASP A 47 11.12 17.28 9.74
CA ASP A 47 11.47 18.69 9.96
C ASP A 47 10.38 19.50 10.68
N GLY A 48 9.74 18.89 11.70
CA GLY A 48 8.66 19.51 12.46
C GLY A 48 7.32 19.59 11.72
N THR A 49 7.21 18.99 10.54
CA THR A 49 5.96 18.91 9.76
C THR A 49 5.39 17.52 9.84
N LEU A 50 4.13 17.40 10.26
CA LEU A 50 3.39 16.17 10.30
C LEU A 50 2.64 15.96 8.97
N ILE A 51 2.81 14.79 8.36
CA ILE A 51 2.19 14.38 7.10
C ILE A 51 1.39 13.10 7.35
N ALA A 52 0.14 13.10 6.94
CA ALA A 52 -0.70 11.91 6.81
C ALA A 52 -0.80 11.50 5.33
N GLU A 53 -1.52 10.40 5.04
CA GLU A 53 -1.69 9.77 3.74
C GLU A 53 -0.45 9.03 3.21
N SER A 54 -0.59 7.72 3.02
CA SER A 54 0.53 6.86 2.59
C SER A 54 1.16 7.33 1.28
N ALA A 55 0.35 7.76 0.31
CA ALA A 55 0.86 8.22 -0.98
C ALA A 55 1.63 9.54 -0.86
N ALA A 56 1.10 10.51 -0.08
CA ALA A 56 1.78 11.77 0.15
C ALA A 56 3.12 11.57 0.89
N ILE A 57 3.13 10.72 1.91
CA ILE A 57 4.36 10.35 2.64
C ILE A 57 5.37 9.71 1.68
N THR A 58 4.93 8.75 0.85
CA THR A 58 5.78 8.07 -0.13
C THR A 58 6.37 9.08 -1.12
N GLU A 59 5.54 9.98 -1.65
CA GLU A 59 5.99 11.00 -2.61
C GLU A 59 7.02 11.96 -1.98
N VAL A 60 6.78 12.43 -0.76
CA VAL A 60 7.73 13.32 -0.04
C VAL A 60 9.06 12.61 0.21
N LEU A 61 9.02 11.38 0.70
CA LEU A 61 10.25 10.60 0.96
C LEU A 61 11.04 10.32 -0.32
N CYS A 62 10.36 9.88 -1.40
CA CYS A 62 11.03 9.61 -2.67
C CYS A 62 11.58 10.89 -3.30
N ASN A 63 10.84 11.99 -3.39
CA ASN A 63 11.33 13.24 -3.94
C ASN A 63 12.57 13.75 -3.19
N ARG A 64 12.65 13.52 -1.88
CA ARG A 64 13.72 14.07 -1.04
C ARG A 64 14.95 13.17 -0.97
N PHE A 65 14.77 11.86 -0.91
CA PHE A 65 15.85 10.92 -0.57
C PHE A 65 16.10 9.84 -1.62
N ALA A 66 15.17 9.62 -2.55
CA ALA A 66 15.28 8.59 -3.58
C ALA A 66 14.58 9.02 -4.89
N PRO A 67 15.00 10.14 -5.50
CA PRO A 67 14.32 10.68 -6.68
C PRO A 67 14.31 9.70 -7.86
N GLU A 68 15.20 8.73 -7.91
CA GLU A 68 15.23 7.65 -8.90
C GLU A 68 14.03 6.70 -8.80
N MET A 69 13.33 6.66 -7.66
CA MET A 69 12.08 5.88 -7.49
C MET A 69 10.87 6.54 -8.15
N ILE A 70 11.03 7.74 -8.65
CA ILE A 70 10.02 8.49 -9.42
C ILE A 70 10.54 8.63 -10.86
N PRO A 71 9.73 8.32 -11.89
CA PRO A 71 10.11 8.57 -13.27
C PRO A 71 10.32 10.06 -13.54
N ASP A 72 11.12 10.37 -14.56
CA ASP A 72 11.28 11.74 -15.04
C ASP A 72 9.92 12.35 -15.38
N ARG A 73 9.67 13.56 -14.88
CA ARG A 73 8.39 14.28 -15.03
C ARG A 73 7.98 14.52 -16.48
N ASP A 74 8.95 14.61 -17.37
CA ASP A 74 8.71 14.83 -18.81
C ASP A 74 8.53 13.49 -19.57
N SER A 75 8.57 12.35 -18.88
CA SER A 75 8.43 11.03 -19.49
C SER A 75 6.97 10.53 -19.46
N ALA A 76 6.61 9.68 -20.45
CA ALA A 76 5.32 8.99 -20.43
C ALA A 76 5.14 8.08 -19.19
N ALA A 77 6.23 7.55 -18.65
CA ALA A 77 6.22 6.74 -17.44
C ALA A 77 5.76 7.53 -16.20
N TYR A 78 5.96 8.85 -16.18
CA TYR A 78 5.50 9.70 -15.09
C TYR A 78 3.96 9.76 -15.01
N PHE A 79 3.27 9.80 -16.14
CA PHE A 79 1.79 9.78 -16.14
C PHE A 79 1.26 8.47 -15.55
N GLN A 80 1.85 7.34 -15.94
CA GLN A 80 1.49 6.04 -15.36
C GLN A 80 1.82 5.97 -13.86
N HIS A 81 2.98 6.49 -13.46
CA HIS A 81 3.36 6.59 -12.05
C HIS A 81 2.31 7.37 -11.26
N LEU A 82 1.96 8.58 -11.73
CA LEU A 82 0.98 9.44 -11.06
C LEU A 82 -0.39 8.75 -10.96
N GLU A 83 -0.85 8.15 -12.05
CA GLU A 83 -2.10 7.36 -12.06
C GLU A 83 -2.06 6.27 -10.97
N LEU A 84 -1.00 5.47 -10.91
CA LEU A 84 -0.90 4.35 -9.99
C LEU A 84 -0.72 4.77 -8.52
N MET A 85 -0.06 5.89 -8.25
CA MET A 85 0.01 6.49 -6.91
C MET A 85 -1.38 6.83 -6.37
N HIS A 86 -2.25 7.41 -7.22
CA HIS A 86 -3.63 7.73 -6.84
C HIS A 86 -4.56 6.52 -6.88
N PHE A 87 -4.37 5.62 -7.85
CA PHE A 87 -5.15 4.38 -7.98
C PHE A 87 -5.05 3.50 -6.73
N ALA A 88 -3.87 3.39 -6.13
CA ALA A 88 -3.63 2.48 -5.02
C ALA A 88 -4.62 2.66 -3.86
N GLU A 89 -4.85 3.90 -3.41
CA GLU A 89 -5.79 4.18 -2.32
C GLU A 89 -7.18 4.59 -2.83
N GLY A 90 -7.23 5.39 -3.89
CA GLY A 90 -8.49 5.93 -4.38
C GLY A 90 -9.38 4.90 -5.07
N SER A 91 -8.80 3.90 -5.70
CA SER A 91 -9.53 2.90 -6.48
C SER A 91 -9.35 1.48 -5.94
N ALA A 92 -8.11 0.96 -5.89
CA ALA A 92 -7.85 -0.43 -5.53
C ALA A 92 -8.31 -0.77 -4.11
N MET A 93 -8.10 0.12 -3.14
CA MET A 93 -8.52 -0.12 -1.75
C MET A 93 -10.03 -0.01 -1.53
N THR A 94 -10.77 0.68 -2.38
CA THR A 94 -12.22 0.87 -2.20
C THR A 94 -12.99 -0.45 -2.15
N PRO A 95 -12.94 -1.34 -3.15
CA PRO A 95 -13.64 -2.63 -3.10
C PRO A 95 -13.09 -3.55 -2.02
N ILE A 96 -11.80 -3.46 -1.68
CA ILE A 96 -11.18 -4.23 -0.60
C ILE A 96 -11.81 -3.85 0.75
N LEU A 97 -11.94 -2.56 1.04
CA LEU A 97 -12.55 -2.08 2.28
C LEU A 97 -14.05 -2.37 2.32
N LEU A 98 -14.76 -2.23 1.19
CA LEU A 98 -16.16 -2.62 1.09
C LEU A 98 -16.34 -4.10 1.40
N ASN A 99 -15.50 -4.97 0.81
CA ASN A 99 -15.53 -6.40 1.10
C ASN A 99 -15.32 -6.68 2.59
N LEU A 100 -14.33 -6.03 3.21
CA LEU A 100 -14.04 -6.18 4.64
C LEU A 100 -15.25 -5.81 5.52
N TYR A 101 -15.92 -4.69 5.24
CA TYR A 101 -17.02 -4.22 6.07
C TYR A 101 -18.31 -4.99 5.79
N VAL A 102 -18.62 -5.27 4.53
CA VAL A 102 -19.84 -5.99 4.13
C VAL A 102 -19.81 -7.45 4.58
N SER A 103 -18.63 -8.10 4.56
CA SER A 103 -18.48 -9.47 5.07
C SER A 103 -18.84 -9.61 6.56
N ARG A 104 -18.70 -8.54 7.35
CA ARG A 104 -19.07 -8.54 8.77
C ARG A 104 -20.58 -8.51 9.02
N LEU A 105 -21.38 -8.21 7.99
CA LEU A 105 -22.84 -8.19 8.06
C LEU A 105 -23.48 -9.58 7.88
N GLY A 106 -22.67 -10.61 7.57
CA GLY A 106 -23.20 -11.95 7.27
C GLY A 106 -24.21 -11.91 6.13
N ASP A 107 -25.35 -12.58 6.30
CA ASP A 107 -26.39 -12.68 5.27
C ASP A 107 -26.96 -11.33 4.83
N ALA A 108 -26.96 -10.33 5.71
CA ALA A 108 -27.43 -9.00 5.37
C ALA A 108 -26.52 -8.31 4.33
N GLY A 109 -25.27 -8.71 4.21
CA GLY A 109 -24.33 -8.23 3.19
C GLY A 109 -24.45 -8.91 1.82
N ALA A 110 -25.13 -10.06 1.75
CA ALA A 110 -25.18 -10.90 0.55
C ALA A 110 -25.58 -10.16 -0.75
N PRO A 111 -26.54 -9.20 -0.75
CA PRO A 111 -26.92 -8.48 -1.97
C PRO A 111 -25.77 -7.66 -2.60
N LEU A 112 -24.75 -7.27 -1.82
CA LEU A 112 -23.62 -6.47 -2.30
C LEU A 112 -22.44 -7.32 -2.76
N HIS A 113 -22.34 -8.58 -2.35
CA HIS A 113 -21.18 -9.44 -2.67
C HIS A 113 -20.92 -9.57 -4.18
N PRO A 114 -21.93 -9.78 -5.07
CA PRO A 114 -21.66 -9.89 -6.51
C PRO A 114 -21.00 -8.63 -7.08
N ARG A 115 -21.46 -7.45 -6.66
CA ARG A 115 -20.87 -6.17 -7.12
C ARG A 115 -19.46 -5.98 -6.58
N ILE A 116 -19.24 -6.26 -5.30
CA ILE A 116 -17.92 -6.15 -4.67
C ILE A 116 -16.93 -7.11 -5.32
N THR A 117 -17.32 -8.36 -5.56
CA THR A 117 -16.48 -9.36 -6.24
C THR A 117 -16.09 -8.90 -7.63
N SER A 118 -17.07 -8.42 -8.41
CA SER A 118 -16.81 -7.87 -9.76
C SER A 118 -15.82 -6.70 -9.74
N GLU A 119 -15.91 -5.80 -8.74
CA GLU A 119 -14.96 -4.70 -8.61
C GLU A 119 -13.57 -5.18 -8.20
N LEU A 120 -13.47 -6.15 -7.26
CA LEU A 120 -12.19 -6.76 -6.91
C LEU A 120 -11.53 -7.41 -8.13
N ASP A 121 -12.30 -8.19 -8.90
CA ASP A 121 -11.80 -8.85 -10.11
C ASP A 121 -11.29 -7.83 -11.14
N ASN A 122 -12.04 -6.76 -11.36
CA ASN A 122 -11.67 -5.70 -12.27
C ASN A 122 -10.35 -5.03 -11.87
N HIS A 123 -10.22 -4.64 -10.60
CA HIS A 123 -9.04 -3.95 -10.10
C HIS A 123 -7.80 -4.85 -10.02
N TYR A 124 -7.95 -6.10 -9.58
CA TYR A 124 -6.84 -7.05 -9.55
C TYR A 124 -6.39 -7.47 -10.94
N SER A 125 -7.34 -7.67 -11.88
CA SER A 125 -7.01 -7.95 -13.28
C SER A 125 -6.24 -6.79 -13.92
N TYR A 126 -6.67 -5.55 -13.66
CA TYR A 126 -5.97 -4.36 -14.14
C TYR A 126 -4.54 -4.32 -13.57
N MET A 127 -4.39 -4.43 -12.24
CA MET A 127 -3.06 -4.46 -11.62
C MET A 127 -2.19 -5.59 -12.19
N ASN A 128 -2.74 -6.81 -12.34
CA ASN A 128 -2.02 -7.96 -12.87
C ASN A 128 -1.51 -7.72 -14.30
N SER A 129 -2.30 -7.01 -15.12
CA SER A 129 -1.94 -6.69 -16.50
C SER A 129 -0.83 -5.62 -16.62
N LEU A 130 -0.62 -4.83 -15.58
CA LEU A 130 0.37 -3.76 -15.56
C LEU A 130 1.75 -4.21 -15.07
N VAL A 131 1.86 -5.37 -14.42
CA VAL A 131 3.16 -5.89 -13.99
C VAL A 131 4.02 -6.19 -15.21
N ARG A 132 5.17 -5.52 -15.28
CA ARG A 132 6.14 -5.63 -16.38
C ARG A 132 6.93 -6.94 -16.26
N PRO A 133 7.63 -7.37 -17.32
CA PRO A 133 8.53 -8.54 -17.25
C PRO A 133 9.61 -8.45 -16.16
N SER A 134 9.98 -7.24 -15.76
CA SER A 134 10.90 -6.99 -14.63
C SER A 134 10.29 -7.32 -13.26
N GLY A 135 8.97 -7.55 -13.17
CA GLY A 135 8.23 -7.73 -11.93
C GLY A 135 7.73 -6.42 -11.32
N HIS A 136 8.03 -5.26 -11.88
CA HIS A 136 7.64 -3.94 -11.38
C HIS A 136 6.50 -3.32 -12.20
N PHE A 137 5.84 -2.24 -11.71
CA PHE A 137 4.69 -1.64 -12.38
C PHE A 137 5.05 -0.55 -13.39
N VAL A 138 5.97 0.34 -13.06
CA VAL A 138 6.21 1.55 -13.87
C VAL A 138 7.59 1.53 -14.54
N GLN A 139 8.61 1.22 -13.78
CA GLN A 139 10.00 1.14 -14.23
C GLN A 139 10.47 -0.32 -14.18
N ASP A 140 11.65 -0.62 -14.73
CA ASP A 140 12.26 -1.95 -14.60
C ASP A 140 13.08 -2.09 -13.29
N ARG A 141 12.73 -1.30 -12.29
CA ARG A 141 13.27 -1.26 -10.93
C ARG A 141 12.19 -0.79 -9.97
N LEU A 142 12.45 -0.97 -8.66
CA LEU A 142 11.54 -0.51 -7.60
C LEU A 142 11.24 0.99 -7.75
N SER A 143 9.97 1.33 -7.65
CA SER A 143 9.43 2.69 -7.73
C SER A 143 8.45 2.98 -6.59
N ALA A 144 8.13 4.25 -6.38
CA ALA A 144 7.13 4.66 -5.40
C ALA A 144 5.75 4.02 -5.66
N ALA A 145 5.40 3.79 -6.94
CA ALA A 145 4.16 3.10 -7.30
C ALA A 145 4.17 1.64 -6.84
N ASP A 146 5.31 0.93 -6.91
CA ASP A 146 5.44 -0.44 -6.38
C ASP A 146 5.21 -0.46 -4.86
N ILE A 147 5.76 0.51 -4.13
CA ILE A 147 5.52 0.67 -2.69
C ILE A 147 4.02 0.82 -2.42
N MET A 148 3.33 1.66 -3.17
CA MET A 148 1.90 1.90 -2.96
C MET A 148 1.01 0.72 -3.36
N LEU A 149 1.33 0.04 -4.44
CA LEU A 149 0.56 -1.09 -4.95
C LEU A 149 0.85 -2.41 -4.22
N SER A 150 1.89 -2.47 -3.38
CA SER A 150 2.23 -3.68 -2.62
C SER A 150 1.05 -4.15 -1.77
N PHE A 151 0.42 -3.25 -1.02
CA PHE A 151 -0.63 -3.62 -0.08
C PHE A 151 -1.90 -4.19 -0.75
N PRO A 152 -2.51 -3.57 -1.78
CA PRO A 152 -3.62 -4.21 -2.49
C PRO A 152 -3.22 -5.51 -3.20
N ALA A 153 -1.98 -5.63 -3.71
CA ALA A 153 -1.49 -6.88 -4.28
C ALA A 153 -1.36 -7.99 -3.21
N GLU A 154 -0.78 -7.69 -2.07
CA GLU A 154 -0.69 -8.62 -0.92
C GLU A 154 -2.07 -9.10 -0.47
N ILE A 155 -3.05 -8.20 -0.41
CA ILE A 155 -4.43 -8.58 -0.05
C ILE A 155 -5.01 -9.55 -1.08
N ALA A 156 -4.81 -9.33 -2.38
CA ALA A 156 -5.28 -10.25 -3.41
C ALA A 156 -4.70 -11.66 -3.21
N ILE A 157 -3.40 -11.76 -2.91
CA ILE A 157 -2.74 -13.04 -2.67
C ILE A 157 -3.24 -13.68 -1.36
N HIS A 158 -3.39 -12.88 -0.28
CA HIS A 158 -3.91 -13.36 1.00
C HIS A 158 -5.36 -13.86 0.92
N GLN A 159 -6.17 -13.29 0.02
CA GLN A 159 -7.52 -13.75 -0.28
C GLN A 159 -7.56 -15.07 -1.09
N GLY A 160 -6.43 -15.71 -1.33
CA GLY A 160 -6.33 -16.98 -2.07
C GLY A 160 -6.34 -16.82 -3.59
N ARG A 161 -6.20 -15.60 -4.13
CA ARG A 161 -6.33 -15.29 -5.55
C ARG A 161 -5.00 -15.38 -6.34
N ALA A 162 -3.98 -15.99 -5.74
CA ALA A 162 -2.64 -16.11 -6.32
C ALA A 162 -2.62 -16.79 -7.71
N ASN A 163 -3.50 -17.78 -7.93
CA ASN A 163 -3.57 -18.48 -9.21
C ASN A 163 -4.32 -17.69 -10.29
N ASP A 164 -5.24 -16.81 -9.89
CA ASP A 164 -5.99 -15.94 -10.79
C ASP A 164 -5.11 -14.79 -11.33
N TYR A 165 -4.13 -14.38 -10.51
CA TYR A 165 -3.28 -13.20 -10.78
C TYR A 165 -1.79 -13.55 -10.66
N PRO A 166 -1.23 -14.34 -11.58
CA PRO A 166 0.14 -14.86 -11.47
C PRO A 166 1.22 -13.77 -11.51
N ALA A 167 0.99 -12.66 -12.21
CA ALA A 167 1.95 -11.55 -12.24
C ALA A 167 1.98 -10.81 -10.89
N LEU A 168 0.82 -10.57 -10.26
CA LEU A 168 0.77 -10.04 -8.90
C LEU A 168 1.41 -10.97 -7.88
N LYS A 169 1.22 -12.30 -8.03
CA LYS A 169 1.89 -13.29 -7.20
C LYS A 169 3.40 -13.13 -7.29
N GLY A 170 3.94 -13.10 -8.52
CA GLY A 170 5.37 -12.93 -8.76
C GLY A 170 5.91 -11.61 -8.17
N PHE A 171 5.16 -10.51 -8.32
CA PHE A 171 5.49 -9.23 -7.71
C PHE A 171 5.56 -9.33 -6.17
N VAL A 172 4.55 -9.92 -5.52
CA VAL A 172 4.53 -10.07 -4.06
C VAL A 172 5.67 -10.97 -3.57
N GLU A 173 5.94 -12.07 -4.24
CA GLU A 173 7.09 -12.94 -3.91
C GLU A 173 8.42 -12.19 -4.03
N MET A 174 8.58 -11.39 -5.08
CA MET A 174 9.78 -10.58 -5.32
C MET A 174 9.98 -9.53 -4.22
N ILE A 175 8.95 -8.77 -3.86
CA ILE A 175 9.09 -7.74 -2.83
C ILE A 175 9.30 -8.34 -1.44
N HIS A 176 8.67 -9.46 -1.09
CA HIS A 176 8.85 -10.15 0.19
C HIS A 176 10.26 -10.71 0.36
N ALA A 177 10.95 -11.05 -0.72
CA ALA A 177 12.34 -11.51 -0.69
C ALA A 177 13.37 -10.38 -0.48
N ARG A 178 12.95 -9.11 -0.55
CA ARG A 178 13.86 -7.97 -0.40
C ARG A 178 14.33 -7.82 1.04
N PRO A 179 15.64 -7.63 1.30
CA PRO A 179 16.14 -7.44 2.66
C PRO A 179 15.48 -6.28 3.40
N ALA A 180 15.18 -5.18 2.73
CA ALA A 180 14.50 -4.02 3.30
C ALA A 180 13.06 -4.33 3.72
N TYR A 181 12.33 -5.13 2.92
CA TYR A 181 10.98 -5.58 3.27
C TYR A 181 11.01 -6.45 4.54
N ILE A 182 11.96 -7.37 4.63
CA ILE A 182 12.14 -8.25 5.78
C ILE A 182 12.44 -7.42 7.04
N ARG A 183 13.39 -6.49 6.98
CA ARG A 183 13.70 -5.59 8.11
C ARG A 183 12.48 -4.77 8.55
N ALA A 184 11.71 -4.24 7.61
CA ALA A 184 10.49 -3.49 7.91
C ALA A 184 9.45 -4.35 8.65
N THR A 185 9.33 -5.63 8.27
CA THR A 185 8.45 -6.60 8.92
C THR A 185 8.90 -6.88 10.36
N GLU A 186 10.19 -7.11 10.57
CA GLU A 186 10.78 -7.33 11.91
C GLU A 186 10.59 -6.13 12.83
N LYS A 187 10.66 -4.90 12.30
CA LYS A 187 10.44 -3.67 13.07
C LYS A 187 8.96 -3.37 13.40
N GLY A 188 8.05 -4.23 13.02
CA GLY A 188 6.65 -4.14 13.40
C GLY A 188 5.72 -3.62 12.29
N GLY A 189 6.17 -3.69 11.03
CA GLY A 189 5.38 -3.26 9.89
C GLY A 189 4.28 -4.21 9.45
N ALA A 190 4.27 -5.46 9.87
CA ALA A 190 3.23 -6.45 9.56
C ALA A 190 2.89 -7.28 10.81
N LYS A 191 1.66 -7.21 11.24
CA LYS A 191 0.99 -8.20 12.11
C LYS A 191 -0.47 -8.33 11.67
#